data_46d02061065c088d0213a48e157b900e
#
_entry.id   46d02061065c088d0213a48e157b900e
#
_cell.length_a   1.000
_cell.length_b   1.000
_cell.length_c   1.000
_cell.angle_alpha   90.00
_cell.angle_beta   90.00
_cell.angle_gamma   90.00
#
_symmetry.space_group_name_H-M   'P 1'
#
loop_
_entity.id
_entity.type
_entity.pdbx_description
1 polymer ?
#
loop_
_entity_poly.entity_id
_entity_poly.type
_entity_poly.pdbx_seq_one_letter_code
_entity_poly.pdbx_strand_id
1 'polypeptide(L)'
;MIEEIEKAMILYTKGNKIKHDVAHFLKVHQYARLIGQLEHLEKREQDILEVAAIVHDIACPMCREKYGHCAGNLQEKEGTALVKEVLKDFSLDHAFVERVCYLVGHHHTYQDVDGLDYQILLEADFLVNADESNLKKEAIEKMKINVFKTKTGKELLNHIYEL
;
A
#
# COMPACT_ATOMS: atom_id res chain seq x y z
N MET A 1 -9.76 -7.42 -13.96
CA MET A 1 -10.11 -6.41 -12.94
C MET A 1 -8.88 -5.73 -12.37
N ILE A 2 -7.99 -6.44 -11.73
CA ILE A 2 -6.79 -5.85 -11.07
C ILE A 2 -5.94 -5.08 -12.06
N GLU A 3 -5.63 -5.66 -13.22
CA GLU A 3 -4.80 -5.03 -14.25
C GLU A 3 -5.44 -3.75 -14.82
N GLU A 4 -6.76 -3.73 -14.91
CA GLU A 4 -7.52 -2.57 -15.37
C GLU A 4 -7.47 -1.43 -14.34
N ILE A 5 -7.57 -1.75 -13.06
CA ILE A 5 -7.43 -0.79 -11.97
C ILE A 5 -5.99 -0.25 -11.92
N GLU A 6 -5.01 -1.13 -12.05
CA GLU A 6 -3.60 -0.72 -12.08
C GLU A 6 -3.31 0.23 -13.23
N LYS A 7 -3.78 -0.09 -14.43
CA LYS A 7 -3.69 0.81 -15.60
C LYS A 7 -4.38 2.14 -15.32
N ALA A 8 -5.59 2.12 -14.76
CA ALA A 8 -6.34 3.34 -14.43
C ALA A 8 -5.57 4.20 -13.44
N MET A 9 -4.95 3.60 -12.44
CA MET A 9 -4.13 4.32 -11.45
C MET A 9 -2.88 4.93 -12.08
N ILE A 10 -2.19 4.21 -12.97
CA ILE A 10 -1.05 4.75 -13.73
C ILE A 10 -1.46 6.01 -14.49
N LEU A 11 -2.58 5.93 -15.22
CA LEU A 11 -3.08 7.06 -16.02
C LEU A 11 -3.63 8.22 -15.16
N TYR A 12 -4.08 7.92 -13.96
CA TYR A 12 -4.53 8.92 -12.99
C TYR A 12 -3.36 9.70 -12.37
N THR A 13 -2.21 9.06 -12.19
CA THR A 13 -1.04 9.64 -11.51
C THR A 13 -0.48 10.80 -12.30
N LYS A 14 -0.37 11.97 -11.66
CA LYS A 14 0.10 13.24 -12.26
C LYS A 14 1.16 13.89 -11.37
N GLY A 15 1.74 14.98 -11.88
CA GLY A 15 2.73 15.75 -11.13
C GLY A 15 4.16 15.51 -11.61
N ASN A 16 5.12 16.02 -10.85
CA ASN A 16 6.53 16.00 -11.23
C ASN A 16 7.28 14.72 -10.81
N LYS A 17 6.61 13.80 -10.10
CA LYS A 17 7.20 12.53 -9.63
C LYS A 17 6.46 11.29 -10.16
N ILE A 18 5.87 11.38 -11.34
CA ILE A 18 5.09 10.27 -11.93
C ILE A 18 5.89 8.97 -11.94
N LYS A 19 7.13 8.99 -12.41
CA LYS A 19 7.97 7.78 -12.52
C LYS A 19 8.20 7.14 -11.15
N HIS A 20 8.50 7.96 -10.15
CA HIS A 20 8.71 7.49 -8.79
C HIS A 20 7.42 6.92 -8.19
N ASP A 21 6.32 7.65 -8.29
CA ASP A 21 5.04 7.27 -7.72
C ASP A 21 4.51 5.97 -8.35
N VAL A 22 4.57 5.85 -9.66
CA VAL A 22 4.16 4.63 -10.38
C VAL A 22 5.04 3.45 -9.98
N ALA A 23 6.37 3.62 -9.99
CA ALA A 23 7.28 2.55 -9.59
C ALA A 23 7.03 2.11 -8.14
N HIS A 24 6.73 3.05 -7.25
CA HIS A 24 6.45 2.75 -5.85
C HIS A 24 5.22 1.83 -5.70
N PHE A 25 4.06 2.25 -6.21
CA PHE A 25 2.87 1.42 -6.02
C PHE A 25 2.89 0.10 -6.80
N LEU A 26 3.59 0.03 -7.94
CA LEU A 26 3.78 -1.25 -8.64
C LEU A 26 4.59 -2.24 -7.79
N LYS A 27 5.64 -1.77 -7.13
CA LYS A 27 6.44 -2.60 -6.23
C LYS A 27 5.61 -3.05 -5.01
N VAL A 28 4.89 -2.12 -4.38
CA VAL A 28 4.03 -2.43 -3.23
C VAL A 28 2.96 -3.46 -3.63
N HIS A 29 2.32 -3.27 -4.79
CA HIS A 29 1.34 -4.23 -5.31
C HIS A 29 1.96 -5.62 -5.49
N GLN A 30 3.14 -5.71 -6.08
CA GLN A 30 3.80 -7.01 -6.31
C GLN A 30 4.14 -7.72 -5.00
N TYR A 31 4.65 -7.00 -4.00
CA TYR A 31 4.91 -7.59 -2.68
C TYR A 31 3.63 -8.00 -1.98
N ALA A 32 2.60 -7.16 -2.00
CA ALA A 32 1.30 -7.48 -1.41
C ALA A 32 0.70 -8.73 -2.05
N ARG A 33 0.74 -8.82 -3.37
CA ARG A 33 0.28 -10.00 -4.11
C ARG A 33 1.02 -11.26 -3.70
N LEU A 34 2.34 -11.21 -3.69
CA LEU A 34 3.18 -12.36 -3.35
C LEU A 34 2.92 -12.83 -1.91
N ILE A 35 2.97 -11.90 -0.96
CA ILE A 35 2.77 -12.23 0.45
C ILE A 35 1.35 -12.77 0.67
N GLY A 36 0.33 -12.09 0.13
CA GLY A 36 -1.06 -12.53 0.28
C GLY A 36 -1.32 -13.93 -0.25
N GLN A 37 -0.77 -14.26 -1.42
CA GLN A 37 -0.90 -15.59 -2.00
C GLN A 37 -0.20 -16.67 -1.15
N LEU A 38 1.00 -16.38 -0.66
CA LEU A 38 1.77 -17.33 0.15
C LEU A 38 1.24 -17.46 1.58
N GLU A 39 0.55 -16.44 2.09
CA GLU A 39 -0.16 -16.48 3.38
C GLU A 39 -1.60 -16.97 3.22
N HIS A 40 -1.96 -17.42 2.03
CA HIS A 40 -3.25 -18.09 1.72
C HIS A 40 -4.49 -17.24 1.97
N LEU A 41 -4.46 -15.95 1.61
CA LEU A 41 -5.66 -15.10 1.66
C LEU A 41 -6.75 -15.68 0.76
N GLU A 42 -7.99 -15.58 1.24
CA GLU A 42 -9.16 -15.88 0.41
C GLU A 42 -9.22 -14.91 -0.78
N LYS A 43 -9.79 -15.37 -1.91
CA LYS A 43 -9.78 -14.62 -3.17
C LYS A 43 -10.27 -13.17 -3.02
N ARG A 44 -11.37 -12.96 -2.30
CA ARG A 44 -11.93 -11.62 -2.08
C ARG A 44 -11.00 -10.74 -1.27
N GLU A 45 -10.42 -11.27 -0.22
CA GLU A 45 -9.48 -10.55 0.64
C GLU A 45 -8.19 -10.22 -0.12
N GLN A 46 -7.72 -11.16 -0.95
CA GLN A 46 -6.58 -10.94 -1.83
C GLN A 46 -6.86 -9.81 -2.82
N ASP A 47 -8.03 -9.79 -3.46
CA ASP A 47 -8.39 -8.73 -4.39
C ASP A 47 -8.47 -7.36 -3.71
N ILE A 48 -9.05 -7.29 -2.51
CA ILE A 48 -9.09 -6.06 -1.71
C ILE A 48 -7.68 -5.57 -1.39
N LEU A 49 -6.80 -6.46 -0.93
CA LEU A 49 -5.41 -6.14 -0.65
C LEU A 49 -4.69 -5.59 -1.88
N GLU A 50 -4.82 -6.25 -3.02
CA GLU A 50 -4.14 -5.83 -4.25
C GLU A 50 -4.64 -4.48 -4.74
N VAL A 51 -5.95 -4.24 -4.72
CA VAL A 51 -6.51 -2.92 -5.07
C VAL A 51 -6.01 -1.85 -4.09
N ALA A 52 -6.03 -2.14 -2.79
CA ALA A 52 -5.52 -1.21 -1.78
C ALA A 52 -4.03 -0.87 -2.01
N ALA A 53 -3.22 -1.87 -2.32
CA ALA A 53 -1.79 -1.68 -2.62
C ALA A 53 -1.57 -0.77 -3.85
N ILE A 54 -2.41 -0.91 -4.88
CA ILE A 54 -2.33 -0.07 -6.08
C ILE A 54 -2.66 1.39 -5.76
N VAL A 55 -3.67 1.65 -4.91
CA VAL A 55 -4.20 3.00 -4.69
C VAL A 55 -3.76 3.65 -3.36
N HIS A 56 -2.95 2.96 -2.55
CA HIS A 56 -2.66 3.43 -1.18
C HIS A 56 -2.07 4.84 -1.12
N ASP A 57 -1.22 5.21 -2.05
CA ASP A 57 -0.54 6.51 -2.13
C ASP A 57 -1.22 7.50 -3.10
N ILE A 58 -2.47 7.26 -3.48
CA ILE A 58 -3.20 8.06 -4.48
C ILE A 58 -3.21 9.56 -4.15
N ALA A 59 -3.20 9.91 -2.86
CA ALA A 59 -3.21 11.30 -2.42
C ALA A 59 -1.84 11.98 -2.47
N CYS A 60 -0.75 11.24 -2.66
CA CYS A 60 0.61 11.77 -2.55
C CYS A 60 0.90 12.94 -3.50
N PRO A 61 0.58 12.85 -4.80
CA PRO A 61 0.81 13.96 -5.72
C PRO A 61 0.04 15.23 -5.32
N MET A 62 -1.23 15.07 -4.94
CA MET A 62 -2.09 16.20 -4.53
C MET A 62 -1.61 16.81 -3.21
N CYS A 63 -1.21 15.98 -2.25
CA CYS A 63 -0.67 16.45 -0.98
C CYS A 63 0.62 17.25 -1.17
N ARG A 64 1.52 16.80 -2.04
CA ARG A 64 2.73 17.57 -2.37
C ARG A 64 2.41 18.92 -2.98
N GLU A 65 1.44 18.99 -3.89
CA GLU A 65 1.00 20.24 -4.52
C GLU A 65 0.33 21.17 -3.52
N LYS A 66 -0.59 20.64 -2.71
CA LYS A 66 -1.40 21.43 -1.76
C LYS A 66 -0.65 21.81 -0.49
N TYR A 67 0.18 20.92 0.05
CA TYR A 67 0.82 21.09 1.36
C TYR A 67 2.35 21.15 1.29
N GLY A 68 2.95 20.91 0.13
CA GLY A 68 4.40 20.85 -0.04
C GLY A 68 5.06 19.54 0.36
N HIS A 69 4.31 18.57 0.89
CA HIS A 69 4.78 17.25 1.30
C HIS A 69 3.64 16.24 1.32
N CYS A 70 3.96 14.95 1.41
CA CYS A 70 2.95 13.90 1.54
C CYS A 70 3.15 13.08 2.83
N ALA A 71 3.02 13.75 3.98
CA ALA A 71 3.05 13.07 5.27
C ALA A 71 1.91 12.05 5.40
N GLY A 72 2.15 10.94 6.12
CA GLY A 72 1.20 9.83 6.23
C GLY A 72 -0.19 10.24 6.70
N ASN A 73 -0.28 11.15 7.67
CA ASN A 73 -1.58 11.65 8.16
C ASN A 73 -2.38 12.41 7.09
N LEU A 74 -1.71 13.11 6.18
CA LEU A 74 -2.36 13.80 5.07
C LEU A 74 -2.83 12.82 4.00
N GLN A 75 -2.01 11.81 3.69
CA GLN A 75 -2.39 10.73 2.77
C GLN A 75 -3.64 10.00 3.27
N GLU A 76 -3.67 9.64 4.54
CA GLU A 76 -4.81 8.97 5.16
C GLU A 76 -6.08 9.84 5.10
N LYS A 77 -5.94 11.14 5.38
CA LYS A 77 -7.06 12.09 5.36
C LYS A 77 -7.64 12.31 3.97
N GLU A 78 -6.79 12.49 2.95
CA GLU A 78 -7.22 12.88 1.61
C GLU A 78 -7.49 11.67 0.69
N GLY A 79 -6.94 10.50 1.04
CA GLY A 79 -6.89 9.34 0.15
C GLY A 79 -8.25 8.72 -0.16
N THR A 80 -9.12 8.59 0.83
CA THR A 80 -10.38 7.83 0.66
C THR A 80 -11.31 8.42 -0.40
N ALA A 81 -11.43 9.75 -0.48
CA ALA A 81 -12.25 10.40 -1.51
C ALA A 81 -11.69 10.16 -2.92
N LEU A 82 -10.37 10.19 -3.06
CA LEU A 82 -9.70 9.96 -4.34
C LEU A 82 -9.80 8.48 -4.75
N VAL A 83 -9.72 7.56 -3.80
CA VAL A 83 -9.95 6.13 -4.06
C VAL A 83 -11.33 5.90 -4.66
N LYS A 84 -12.36 6.48 -4.06
CA LYS A 84 -13.74 6.36 -4.57
C LYS A 84 -13.88 6.92 -5.99
N GLU A 85 -13.18 8.01 -6.28
CA GLU A 85 -13.18 8.62 -7.61
C GLU A 85 -12.57 7.69 -8.66
N VAL A 86 -11.41 7.09 -8.37
CA VAL A 86 -10.73 6.18 -9.31
C VAL A 86 -11.50 4.87 -9.49
N LEU A 87 -12.13 4.36 -8.43
CA LEU A 87 -12.82 3.07 -8.46
C LEU A 87 -14.29 3.15 -8.95
N LYS A 88 -14.84 4.33 -9.13
CA LYS A 88 -16.28 4.51 -9.45
C LYS A 88 -16.77 3.79 -10.72
N ASP A 89 -15.89 3.64 -11.71
CA ASP A 89 -16.24 3.05 -12.99
C ASP A 89 -16.02 1.52 -13.04
N PHE A 90 -15.57 0.94 -11.93
CA PHE A 90 -15.39 -0.50 -11.80
C PHE A 90 -16.56 -1.16 -11.07
N SER A 91 -16.93 -2.37 -11.50
CA SER A 91 -18.05 -3.13 -10.91
C SER A 91 -17.61 -3.76 -9.58
N LEU A 92 -17.42 -2.93 -8.56
CA LEU A 92 -17.04 -3.34 -7.21
C LEU A 92 -18.20 -3.06 -6.27
N ASP A 93 -18.50 -4.02 -5.39
CA ASP A 93 -19.56 -3.79 -4.41
C ASP A 93 -19.14 -2.79 -3.33
N HIS A 94 -20.12 -2.22 -2.64
CA HIS A 94 -19.91 -1.17 -1.63
C HIS A 94 -18.94 -1.62 -0.52
N ALA A 95 -19.14 -2.83 0.01
CA ALA A 95 -18.30 -3.35 1.10
C ALA A 95 -16.84 -3.52 0.67
N PHE A 96 -16.59 -3.93 -0.58
CA PHE A 96 -15.25 -4.01 -1.15
C PHE A 96 -14.58 -2.64 -1.16
N VAL A 97 -15.24 -1.63 -1.73
CA VAL A 97 -14.71 -0.26 -1.83
C VAL A 97 -14.47 0.34 -0.43
N GLU A 98 -15.41 0.13 0.50
CA GLU A 98 -15.25 0.63 1.86
C GLU A 98 -14.05 -0.01 2.57
N ARG A 99 -13.79 -1.32 2.36
CA ARG A 99 -12.61 -1.96 2.94
C ARG A 99 -11.32 -1.43 2.31
N VAL A 100 -11.27 -1.22 1.00
CA VAL A 100 -10.13 -0.56 0.34
C VAL A 100 -9.89 0.82 0.93
N CYS A 101 -10.94 1.63 1.09
CA CYS A 101 -10.83 2.96 1.71
C CYS A 101 -10.30 2.89 3.14
N TYR A 102 -10.76 1.92 3.92
CA TYR A 102 -10.28 1.70 5.28
C TYR A 102 -8.78 1.41 5.29
N LEU A 103 -8.32 0.50 4.44
CA LEU A 103 -6.90 0.16 4.35
C LEU A 103 -6.05 1.37 3.92
N VAL A 104 -6.50 2.13 2.94
CA VAL A 104 -5.82 3.36 2.49
C VAL A 104 -5.79 4.39 3.60
N GLY A 105 -6.89 4.56 4.32
CA GLY A 105 -7.01 5.50 5.44
C GLY A 105 -6.21 5.10 6.69
N HIS A 106 -5.61 3.92 6.72
CA HIS A 106 -4.88 3.40 7.89
C HIS A 106 -3.48 2.88 7.56
N HIS A 107 -3.00 3.00 6.31
CA HIS A 107 -1.74 2.35 5.91
C HIS A 107 -0.47 2.94 6.56
N HIS A 108 -0.58 4.04 7.29
CA HIS A 108 0.49 4.57 8.14
C HIS A 108 0.21 4.36 9.65
N THR A 109 -0.85 3.63 9.98
CA THR A 109 -1.26 3.34 11.36
C THR A 109 -0.92 1.90 11.70
N TYR A 110 -0.01 1.69 12.64
CA TYR A 110 0.52 0.36 12.98
C TYR A 110 -0.15 -0.26 14.21
N GLN A 111 -1.23 0.35 14.70
CA GLN A 111 -2.00 -0.10 15.85
C GLN A 111 -3.40 -0.57 15.43
N ASP A 112 -3.96 -1.50 16.19
CA ASP A 112 -5.31 -2.01 15.98
C ASP A 112 -5.51 -2.58 14.57
N VAL A 113 -4.52 -3.32 14.08
CA VAL A 113 -4.54 -3.97 12.77
C VAL A 113 -5.52 -5.13 12.82
N ASP A 114 -6.64 -5.00 12.12
CA ASP A 114 -7.83 -5.86 12.26
C ASP A 114 -7.97 -6.95 11.20
N GLY A 115 -6.96 -7.18 10.40
CA GLY A 115 -7.05 -8.18 9.35
C GLY A 115 -5.72 -8.46 8.69
N LEU A 116 -5.63 -9.59 8.02
CA LEU A 116 -4.41 -10.00 7.33
C LEU A 116 -4.14 -9.15 6.09
N ASP A 117 -5.19 -8.67 5.41
CA ASP A 117 -5.07 -7.70 4.31
C ASP A 117 -4.40 -6.40 4.78
N TYR A 118 -4.84 -5.86 5.91
CA TYR A 118 -4.23 -4.68 6.53
C TYR A 118 -2.76 -4.94 6.89
N GLN A 119 -2.50 -6.05 7.59
CA GLN A 119 -1.15 -6.43 8.01
C GLN A 119 -0.20 -6.54 6.82
N ILE A 120 -0.62 -7.20 5.75
CA ILE A 120 0.21 -7.40 4.56
C ILE A 120 0.46 -6.09 3.83
N LEU A 121 -0.53 -5.20 3.75
CA LEU A 121 -0.34 -3.88 3.14
C LEU A 121 0.76 -3.09 3.84
N LEU A 122 0.76 -3.09 5.19
CA LEU A 122 1.81 -2.43 5.97
C LEU A 122 3.20 -3.03 5.69
N GLU A 123 3.29 -4.34 5.63
CA GLU A 123 4.56 -5.03 5.37
C GLU A 123 5.07 -4.78 3.96
N ALA A 124 4.19 -4.86 2.97
CA ALA A 124 4.53 -4.62 1.56
C ALA A 124 5.00 -3.18 1.32
N ASP A 125 4.29 -2.21 1.89
CA ASP A 125 4.67 -0.79 1.78
C ASP A 125 6.03 -0.54 2.45
N PHE A 126 6.25 -1.11 3.63
CA PHE A 126 7.53 -0.95 4.33
C PHE A 126 8.70 -1.56 3.56
N LEU A 127 8.52 -2.73 2.94
CA LEU A 127 9.57 -3.37 2.13
C LEU A 127 10.08 -2.43 1.02
N VAL A 128 9.21 -1.63 0.44
CA VAL A 128 9.56 -0.66 -0.59
C VAL A 128 10.12 0.62 0.00
N ASN A 129 9.47 1.17 1.04
CA ASN A 129 9.88 2.41 1.68
C ASN A 129 11.28 2.33 2.31
N ALA A 130 11.64 1.19 2.86
CA ALA A 130 12.96 1.01 3.48
C ALA A 130 14.11 1.22 2.49
N ASP A 131 13.94 0.77 1.25
CA ASP A 131 14.91 1.00 0.17
C ASP A 131 14.85 2.46 -0.33
N GLU A 132 13.66 2.94 -0.66
CA GLU A 132 13.48 4.29 -1.21
C GLU A 132 13.95 5.40 -0.27
N SER A 133 13.78 5.19 1.04
CA SER A 133 14.22 6.14 2.07
C SER A 133 15.63 5.83 2.61
N ASN A 134 16.28 4.81 2.08
CA ASN A 134 17.60 4.37 2.50
C ASN A 134 17.71 4.24 4.03
N LEU A 135 16.77 3.51 4.61
CA LEU A 135 16.72 3.32 6.06
C LEU A 135 17.91 2.53 6.58
N LYS A 136 18.40 2.89 7.76
CA LYS A 136 19.47 2.16 8.43
C LYS A 136 18.97 0.81 8.94
N LYS A 137 19.87 -0.15 9.00
CA LYS A 137 19.59 -1.53 9.46
C LYS A 137 18.87 -1.57 10.80
N GLU A 138 19.29 -0.73 11.75
CA GLU A 138 18.68 -0.65 13.07
C GLU A 138 17.19 -0.26 13.03
N ALA A 139 16.84 0.68 12.13
CA ALA A 139 15.44 1.08 11.94
C ALA A 139 14.61 -0.04 11.33
N ILE A 140 15.18 -0.78 10.38
CA ILE A 140 14.54 -1.92 9.74
C ILE A 140 14.32 -3.05 10.75
N GLU A 141 15.30 -3.33 11.59
CA GLU A 141 15.18 -4.33 12.67
C GLU A 141 14.07 -3.98 13.68
N LYS A 142 13.92 -2.70 14.03
CA LYS A 142 12.81 -2.24 14.88
C LYS A 142 11.46 -2.50 14.23
N MET A 143 11.31 -2.20 12.95
CA MET A 143 10.07 -2.47 12.22
C MET A 143 9.77 -3.96 12.12
N LYS A 144 10.79 -4.78 11.92
CA LYS A 144 10.65 -6.24 11.94
C LYS A 144 10.05 -6.70 13.26
N ILE A 145 10.59 -6.25 14.37
CA ILE A 145 10.16 -6.66 15.72
C ILE A 145 8.76 -6.13 16.05
N ASN A 146 8.50 -4.86 15.74
CA ASN A 146 7.30 -4.17 16.19
C ASN A 146 6.11 -4.30 15.24
N VAL A 147 6.32 -4.51 13.95
CA VAL A 147 5.28 -4.43 12.92
C VAL A 147 5.14 -5.71 12.10
N PHE A 148 6.22 -6.33 11.64
CA PHE A 148 6.14 -7.51 10.80
C PHE A 148 5.61 -8.71 11.58
N LYS A 149 4.61 -9.40 11.01
CA LYS A 149 3.96 -10.56 11.64
C LYS A 149 3.88 -11.77 10.71
N THR A 150 3.74 -11.56 9.39
CA THR A 150 3.63 -12.69 8.48
C THR A 150 4.98 -13.40 8.31
N LYS A 151 4.92 -14.72 8.15
CA LYS A 151 6.12 -15.52 7.88
C LYS A 151 6.80 -15.06 6.60
N THR A 152 6.03 -14.91 5.53
CA THR A 152 6.53 -14.51 4.22
C THR A 152 7.15 -13.12 4.26
N GLY A 153 6.46 -12.14 4.87
CA GLY A 153 6.99 -10.78 4.98
C GLY A 153 8.31 -10.72 5.73
N LYS A 154 8.42 -11.46 6.84
CA LYS A 154 9.68 -11.55 7.62
C LYS A 154 10.81 -12.18 6.81
N GLU A 155 10.53 -13.26 6.08
CA GLU A 155 11.53 -13.92 5.24
C GLU A 155 12.05 -12.99 4.15
N LEU A 156 11.16 -12.25 3.48
CA LEU A 156 11.55 -11.28 2.46
C LEU A 156 12.38 -10.15 3.05
N LEU A 157 11.92 -9.59 4.16
CA LEU A 157 12.63 -8.49 4.84
C LEU A 157 14.05 -8.92 5.25
N ASN A 158 14.18 -10.10 5.87
CA ASN A 158 15.46 -10.64 6.30
C ASN A 158 16.44 -10.80 5.14
N HIS A 159 15.94 -11.35 4.02
CA HIS A 159 16.79 -11.60 2.85
C HIS A 159 17.20 -10.30 2.15
N ILE A 160 16.22 -9.44 1.87
CA ILE A 160 16.47 -8.21 1.09
C ILE A 160 17.42 -7.26 1.83
N TYR A 161 17.26 -7.15 3.14
CA TYR A 161 18.03 -6.20 3.96
C TYR A 161 19.13 -6.85 4.78
N GLU A 162 19.42 -8.13 4.54
CA GLU A 162 20.54 -8.87 5.16
C GLU A 162 20.50 -8.81 6.70
N LEU A 163 19.33 -9.05 7.26
CA LEU A 163 19.11 -9.06 8.71
C LEU A 163 19.46 -10.39 9.36
#